data_b76929bcbc9aa2f11b1f028cb94b0e77
#
_entry.id   b76929bcbc9aa2f11b1f028cb94b0e77
#
_cell.length_a   1.000
_cell.length_b   1.000
_cell.length_c   1.000
_cell.angle_alpha   90.00
_cell.angle_beta   90.00
_cell.angle_gamma   90.00
#
_symmetry.space_group_name_H-M   'P 1'
#
loop_
_entity.id
_entity.type
_entity.pdbx_description
1 polymer ?
#
loop_
_entity_poly.entity_id
_entity_poly.type
_entity_poly.pdbx_seq_one_letter_code
_entity_poly.pdbx_strand_id
1 'polypeptide(L)'
;KALGRAWGHRRTGLPSSNPTETPTILLSESSRREGAAYFRVPALNGAEAVDLLKHLRPDLLVLGGTPIIRRRVLDIPRLGTVNAHMGLLPKYRGMNVTEWSVFNDHPVGVTVHLVDEGVDTGDILCSEVVDVTDCPSIARLRAKVSRRQHQLLASCVRMLIDGKGPPP
;
A
#
# COMPACT_ATOMS: atom_id res chain seq x y z
N LYS A 1 -24.06 -26.20 23.75
CA LYS A 1 -23.79 -25.81 25.15
C LYS A 1 -22.70 -24.76 25.11
N ALA A 2 -23.08 -23.57 25.56
CA ALA A 2 -22.27 -22.34 25.61
C ALA A 2 -21.07 -22.48 26.52
N LEU A 3 -19.97 -21.83 26.17
CA LEU A 3 -18.98 -21.36 27.11
C LEU A 3 -18.57 -19.92 26.71
N GLY A 4 -19.34 -18.97 27.23
CA GLY A 4 -18.91 -17.59 27.35
C GLY A 4 -17.77 -17.50 28.36
N ARG A 5 -16.65 -16.91 27.97
CA ARG A 5 -15.67 -16.39 28.91
C ARG A 5 -15.57 -14.87 28.72
N ALA A 6 -16.06 -14.19 29.76
CA ALA A 6 -15.94 -12.77 29.93
C ALA A 6 -14.46 -12.34 29.95
N TRP A 7 -14.13 -11.37 29.11
CA TRP A 7 -12.84 -10.67 29.16
C TRP A 7 -12.92 -9.60 30.26
N GLY A 8 -12.34 -9.93 31.41
CA GLY A 8 -12.14 -8.96 32.49
C GLY A 8 -11.07 -7.96 32.13
N HIS A 9 -11.43 -6.68 32.12
CA HIS A 9 -10.49 -5.57 32.08
C HIS A 9 -9.60 -5.56 33.32
N ARG A 10 -8.37 -6.06 33.22
CA ARG A 10 -7.30 -5.68 34.14
C ARG A 10 -6.43 -4.62 33.46
N ARG A 11 -6.56 -3.39 33.93
CA ARG A 11 -5.53 -2.36 33.71
C ARG A 11 -4.27 -2.79 34.46
N THR A 12 -3.34 -3.43 33.80
CA THR A 12 -1.95 -3.54 34.26
C THR A 12 -1.16 -2.52 33.44
N GLY A 13 -0.62 -1.51 34.13
CA GLY A 13 0.33 -0.59 33.56
C GLY A 13 1.56 -1.37 33.09
N LEU A 14 1.68 -1.57 31.78
CA LEU A 14 2.92 -1.98 31.17
C LEU A 14 3.81 -0.77 31.03
N PRO A 15 5.10 -0.86 31.41
CA PRO A 15 6.04 0.22 31.13
C PRO A 15 6.10 0.42 29.61
N SER A 16 6.03 1.67 29.19
CA SER A 16 6.25 2.08 27.80
C SER A 16 7.73 1.88 27.45
N SER A 17 8.14 0.66 27.12
CA SER A 17 9.36 0.45 26.39
C SER A 17 9.02 0.66 24.91
N ASN A 18 9.27 1.84 24.40
CA ASN A 18 9.27 2.11 22.96
C ASN A 18 10.21 1.12 22.28
N PRO A 19 9.71 0.20 21.42
CA PRO A 19 10.61 -0.53 20.56
C PRO A 19 11.17 0.50 19.57
N THR A 20 12.48 0.72 19.64
CA THR A 20 13.34 1.42 18.66
C THR A 20 12.55 2.20 17.62
N GLU A 21 12.39 3.50 17.87
CA GLU A 21 11.85 4.45 16.89
C GLU A 21 12.74 4.35 15.65
N THR A 22 12.21 3.75 14.60
CA THR A 22 12.80 3.89 13.28
C THR A 22 12.79 5.40 13.01
N PRO A 23 13.94 6.04 12.78
CA PRO A 23 13.97 7.48 12.59
C PRO A 23 13.01 7.85 11.46
N THR A 24 12.03 8.70 11.77
CA THR A 24 11.08 9.20 10.78
C THR A 24 11.82 10.13 9.83
N ILE A 25 12.27 9.61 8.70
CA ILE A 25 12.89 10.42 7.65
C ILE A 25 11.74 11.15 6.93
N LEU A 26 11.82 12.48 6.88
CA LEU A 26 10.86 13.27 6.12
C LEU A 26 10.98 12.94 4.63
N LEU A 27 9.83 12.82 3.94
CA LEU A 27 9.80 12.54 2.50
C LEU A 27 10.64 13.54 1.69
N SER A 28 10.60 14.81 2.05
CA SER A 28 11.43 15.86 1.43
C SER A 28 12.94 15.63 1.59
N GLU A 29 13.35 15.05 2.71
CA GLU A 29 14.75 14.71 2.96
C GLU A 29 15.15 13.45 2.18
N SER A 30 14.31 12.42 2.18
CA SER A 30 14.53 11.22 1.37
C SER A 30 14.64 11.57 -0.12
N SER A 31 13.72 12.38 -0.64
CA SER A 31 13.73 12.80 -2.04
C SER A 31 15.02 13.54 -2.40
N ARG A 32 15.49 14.42 -1.52
CA ARG A 32 16.75 15.15 -1.74
C ARG A 32 17.95 14.21 -1.77
N ARG A 33 18.01 13.21 -0.88
CA ARG A 33 19.09 12.21 -0.85
C ARG A 33 19.16 11.38 -2.12
N GLU A 34 18.00 11.05 -2.68
CA GLU A 34 17.88 10.27 -3.92
C GLU A 34 17.90 11.13 -5.20
N GLY A 35 18.13 12.44 -5.09
CA GLY A 35 18.13 13.34 -6.23
C GLY A 35 16.77 13.55 -6.88
N ALA A 36 15.68 13.23 -6.18
CA ALA A 36 14.31 13.38 -6.67
C ALA A 36 13.71 14.74 -6.28
N ALA A 37 12.90 15.31 -7.17
CA ALA A 37 12.14 16.52 -6.87
C ALA A 37 11.03 16.21 -5.86
N TYR A 38 10.80 17.14 -4.94
CA TYR A 38 9.72 17.04 -3.95
C TYR A 38 8.77 18.23 -4.11
N PHE A 39 7.50 17.92 -4.24
CA PHE A 39 6.44 18.92 -4.34
C PHE A 39 5.38 18.67 -3.25
N ARG A 40 4.83 19.74 -2.73
CA ARG A 40 3.73 19.68 -1.76
C ARG A 40 2.53 20.40 -2.35
N VAL A 41 1.39 19.72 -2.35
CA VAL A 41 0.11 20.25 -2.83
C VAL A 41 -0.96 20.14 -1.73
N PRO A 42 -1.91 21.07 -1.67
CA PRO A 42 -2.97 21.07 -0.65
C PRO A 42 -3.89 19.85 -0.75
N ALA A 43 -4.15 19.39 -1.97
CA ALA A 43 -5.02 18.24 -2.23
C ALA A 43 -4.59 17.52 -3.50
N LEU A 44 -4.47 16.18 -3.45
CA LEU A 44 -4.04 15.35 -4.58
C LEU A 44 -5.01 15.42 -5.78
N ASN A 45 -6.28 15.64 -5.52
CA ASN A 45 -7.29 15.84 -6.56
C ASN A 45 -7.57 17.33 -6.87
N GLY A 46 -6.80 18.25 -6.32
CA GLY A 46 -6.95 19.69 -6.54
C GLY A 46 -6.40 20.16 -7.89
N ALA A 47 -6.75 21.37 -8.29
CA ALA A 47 -6.27 21.97 -9.53
C ALA A 47 -4.73 22.07 -9.57
N GLU A 48 -4.11 22.52 -8.48
CA GLU A 48 -2.65 22.62 -8.35
C GLU A 48 -1.93 21.30 -8.61
N ALA A 49 -2.46 20.18 -8.07
CA ALA A 49 -1.89 18.84 -8.28
C ALA A 49 -2.04 18.42 -9.76
N VAL A 50 -3.21 18.66 -10.35
CA VAL A 50 -3.49 18.35 -11.74
C VAL A 50 -2.57 19.14 -12.67
N ASP A 51 -2.43 20.45 -12.43
CA ASP A 51 -1.59 21.32 -13.26
C ASP A 51 -0.10 20.96 -13.12
N LEU A 52 0.34 20.64 -11.91
CA LEU A 52 1.70 20.15 -11.66
C LEU A 52 1.96 18.84 -12.41
N LEU A 53 1.07 17.86 -12.30
CA LEU A 53 1.20 16.57 -12.99
C LEU A 53 1.20 16.74 -14.51
N LYS A 54 0.33 17.59 -15.07
CA LYS A 54 0.32 17.93 -16.50
C LYS A 54 1.63 18.56 -16.95
N HIS A 55 2.24 19.41 -16.10
CA HIS A 55 3.53 20.01 -16.39
C HIS A 55 4.66 18.97 -16.37
N LEU A 56 4.66 18.10 -15.36
CA LEU A 56 5.67 17.04 -15.17
C LEU A 56 5.55 15.91 -16.21
N ARG A 57 4.35 15.67 -16.74
CA ARG A 57 4.05 14.60 -17.71
C ARG A 57 4.60 13.25 -17.31
N PRO A 58 4.25 12.71 -16.13
CA PRO A 58 4.80 11.44 -15.67
C PRO A 58 4.37 10.31 -16.59
N ASP A 59 5.26 9.35 -16.83
CA ASP A 59 4.91 8.12 -17.52
C ASP A 59 4.06 7.20 -16.64
N LEU A 60 4.38 7.12 -15.37
CA LEU A 60 3.72 6.27 -14.40
C LEU A 60 3.49 7.04 -13.09
N LEU A 61 2.32 6.88 -12.50
CA LEU A 61 2.03 7.37 -11.16
C LEU A 61 2.01 6.18 -10.19
N VAL A 62 2.73 6.28 -9.09
CA VAL A 62 2.78 5.25 -8.05
C VAL A 62 2.14 5.79 -6.79
N LEU A 63 1.12 5.11 -6.27
CA LEU A 63 0.44 5.51 -5.05
C LEU A 63 1.07 4.88 -3.81
N GLY A 64 1.15 5.65 -2.75
CA GLY A 64 1.65 5.19 -1.44
C GLY A 64 0.82 5.79 -0.31
N GLY A 65 -0.21 5.07 0.15
CA GLY A 65 -1.06 5.51 1.26
C GLY A 65 -1.84 6.80 0.97
N THR A 66 -2.37 6.93 -0.25
CA THR A 66 -3.13 8.10 -0.69
C THR A 66 -4.63 7.93 -0.45
N PRO A 67 -5.42 9.02 -0.34
CA PRO A 67 -6.86 8.97 -0.47
C PRO A 67 -7.26 8.52 -1.89
N ILE A 68 -8.58 8.35 -2.11
CA ILE A 68 -9.12 8.02 -3.44
C ILE A 68 -8.68 9.08 -4.45
N ILE A 69 -8.04 8.63 -5.53
CA ILE A 69 -7.60 9.47 -6.63
C ILE A 69 -8.70 9.49 -7.70
N ARG A 70 -9.00 10.68 -8.20
CA ARG A 70 -10.08 10.90 -9.17
C ARG A 70 -9.55 10.86 -10.60
N ARG A 71 -10.46 10.59 -11.55
CA ARG A 71 -10.19 10.44 -12.98
C ARG A 71 -9.29 11.54 -13.55
N ARG A 72 -9.53 12.81 -13.18
CA ARG A 72 -8.72 13.95 -13.65
C ARG A 72 -7.21 13.84 -13.35
N VAL A 73 -6.83 13.01 -12.37
CA VAL A 73 -5.43 12.70 -12.04
C VAL A 73 -5.03 11.38 -12.69
N LEU A 74 -5.92 10.37 -12.66
CA LEU A 74 -5.65 9.04 -13.21
C LEU A 74 -5.39 9.05 -14.73
N ASP A 75 -6.01 9.97 -15.46
CA ASP A 75 -5.88 10.10 -16.92
C ASP A 75 -4.58 10.82 -17.37
N ILE A 76 -3.74 11.30 -16.43
CA ILE A 76 -2.53 12.06 -16.80
C ILE A 76 -1.34 11.15 -17.14
N PRO A 77 -0.98 10.12 -16.36
CA PRO A 77 0.19 9.32 -16.64
C PRO A 77 0.00 8.41 -17.85
N ARG A 78 0.98 8.34 -18.72
CA ARG A 78 0.92 7.59 -19.99
C ARG A 78 0.74 6.07 -19.79
N LEU A 79 1.42 5.50 -18.80
CA LEU A 79 1.35 4.08 -18.46
C LEU A 79 0.30 3.76 -17.39
N GLY A 80 -0.39 4.78 -16.89
CA GLY A 80 -1.41 4.65 -15.86
C GLY A 80 -0.89 4.89 -14.45
N THR A 81 -1.73 4.57 -13.50
CA THR A 81 -1.48 4.70 -12.07
C THR A 81 -1.46 3.32 -11.42
N VAL A 82 -0.47 3.03 -10.59
CA VAL A 82 -0.35 1.75 -9.89
C VAL A 82 -0.46 1.93 -8.39
N ASN A 83 -1.04 0.93 -7.75
CA ASN A 83 -1.11 0.80 -6.30
C ASN A 83 -0.69 -0.61 -5.88
N ALA A 84 -0.12 -0.73 -4.69
CA ALA A 84 0.09 -2.01 -4.06
C ALA A 84 -0.88 -2.14 -2.88
N HIS A 85 -1.61 -3.25 -2.86
CA HIS A 85 -2.66 -3.56 -1.91
C HIS A 85 -2.25 -4.73 -1.01
N MET A 86 -2.51 -4.63 0.31
CA MET A 86 -2.16 -5.67 1.29
C MET A 86 -3.24 -6.77 1.38
N GLY A 87 -3.74 -7.21 0.23
CA GLY A 87 -4.73 -8.26 0.09
C GLY A 87 -4.62 -8.96 -1.25
N LEU A 88 -5.15 -10.16 -1.35
CA LEU A 88 -5.29 -10.89 -2.60
C LEU A 88 -6.56 -10.45 -3.32
N LEU A 89 -6.38 -9.64 -4.37
CA LEU A 89 -7.48 -9.24 -5.25
C LEU A 89 -7.89 -10.41 -6.18
N PRO A 90 -9.12 -10.45 -6.62
CA PRO A 90 -10.23 -9.51 -6.36
C PRO A 90 -10.98 -9.78 -5.05
N LYS A 91 -10.59 -10.80 -4.28
CA LYS A 91 -11.36 -11.31 -3.13
C LYS A 91 -11.39 -10.32 -1.97
N TYR A 92 -10.27 -9.69 -1.68
CA TYR A 92 -10.10 -8.78 -0.56
C TYR A 92 -9.81 -7.37 -1.04
N ARG A 93 -10.84 -6.51 -1.10
CA ARG A 93 -10.76 -5.09 -1.48
C ARG A 93 -10.96 -4.21 -0.26
N GLY A 94 -10.44 -2.97 -0.31
CA GLY A 94 -10.63 -1.97 0.73
C GLY A 94 -9.61 -2.07 1.86
N MET A 95 -10.05 -1.81 3.09
CA MET A 95 -9.16 -1.66 4.24
C MET A 95 -9.15 -2.89 5.16
N ASN A 96 -8.07 -3.03 5.94
CA ASN A 96 -7.87 -4.09 6.93
C ASN A 96 -7.98 -5.52 6.36
N VAL A 97 -7.73 -5.66 5.07
CA VAL A 97 -7.92 -6.93 4.34
C VAL A 97 -6.96 -8.03 4.78
N THR A 98 -5.79 -7.66 5.28
CA THR A 98 -4.82 -8.61 5.87
C THR A 98 -5.41 -9.30 7.08
N GLU A 99 -6.04 -8.53 7.99
CA GLU A 99 -6.70 -9.06 9.18
C GLU A 99 -7.94 -9.88 8.83
N TRP A 100 -8.72 -9.41 7.86
CA TRP A 100 -9.86 -10.17 7.35
C TRP A 100 -9.46 -11.49 6.71
N SER A 101 -8.31 -11.54 6.00
CA SER A 101 -7.79 -12.79 5.45
C SER A 101 -7.47 -13.79 6.55
N VAL A 102 -6.77 -13.35 7.61
CA VAL A 102 -6.46 -14.21 8.78
C VAL A 102 -7.72 -14.63 9.52
N PHE A 103 -8.65 -13.70 9.75
CA PHE A 103 -9.91 -14.00 10.45
C PHE A 103 -10.76 -15.08 9.73
N ASN A 104 -10.72 -15.07 8.42
CA ASN A 104 -11.46 -16.04 7.59
C ASN A 104 -10.63 -17.31 7.26
N ASP A 105 -9.46 -17.49 7.84
CA ASP A 105 -8.54 -18.59 7.52
C ASP A 105 -8.22 -18.70 6.02
N HIS A 106 -8.01 -17.53 5.39
CA HIS A 106 -7.64 -17.44 3.98
C HIS A 106 -6.17 -17.03 3.84
N PRO A 107 -5.53 -17.34 2.70
CA PRO A 107 -4.17 -16.90 2.42
C PRO A 107 -4.05 -15.37 2.52
N VAL A 108 -3.01 -14.93 3.19
CA VAL A 108 -2.59 -13.52 3.22
C VAL A 108 -1.68 -13.24 2.04
N GLY A 109 -1.81 -12.07 1.44
CA GLY A 109 -0.94 -11.73 0.33
C GLY A 109 -0.96 -10.26 -0.02
N VAL A 110 -0.27 -9.94 -1.10
CA VAL A 110 -0.15 -8.59 -1.65
C VAL A 110 -0.47 -8.63 -3.14
N THR A 111 -1.05 -7.56 -3.65
CA THR A 111 -1.40 -7.41 -5.07
C THR A 111 -0.96 -6.03 -5.54
N VAL A 112 -0.28 -5.97 -6.68
CA VAL A 112 -0.06 -4.72 -7.43
C VAL A 112 -1.04 -4.68 -8.59
N HIS A 113 -1.75 -3.58 -8.72
CA HIS A 113 -2.80 -3.41 -9.71
C HIS A 113 -2.79 -1.99 -10.29
N LEU A 114 -3.35 -1.83 -11.47
CA LEU A 114 -3.70 -0.53 -12.01
C LEU A 114 -4.83 0.08 -11.17
N VAL A 115 -4.84 1.40 -11.07
CA VAL A 115 -5.88 2.13 -10.34
C VAL A 115 -6.90 2.68 -11.32
N ASP A 116 -8.15 2.36 -11.07
CA ASP A 116 -9.32 2.94 -11.73
C ASP A 116 -10.16 3.78 -10.74
N GLU A 117 -11.38 4.15 -11.11
CA GLU A 117 -12.26 4.93 -10.23
C GLU A 117 -12.91 4.11 -9.10
N GLY A 118 -12.80 2.79 -9.14
CA GLY A 118 -13.31 1.89 -8.11
C GLY A 118 -12.34 1.72 -6.95
N VAL A 119 -12.78 0.98 -5.93
CA VAL A 119 -11.92 0.62 -4.81
C VAL A 119 -11.25 -0.72 -5.11
N ASP A 120 -9.95 -0.67 -5.41
CA ASP A 120 -9.12 -1.83 -5.73
C ASP A 120 -9.74 -2.73 -6.83
N THR A 121 -10.26 -2.11 -7.90
CA THR A 121 -10.99 -2.79 -8.99
C THR A 121 -10.21 -2.88 -10.29
N GLY A 122 -9.13 -2.12 -10.43
CA GLY A 122 -8.33 -2.10 -11.65
C GLY A 122 -7.57 -3.40 -11.92
N ASP A 123 -7.03 -3.50 -13.13
CA ASP A 123 -6.36 -4.70 -13.63
C ASP A 123 -5.19 -5.12 -12.74
N ILE A 124 -5.15 -6.38 -12.36
CA ILE A 124 -4.09 -6.96 -11.54
C ILE A 124 -2.85 -7.14 -12.42
N LEU A 125 -1.74 -6.57 -11.96
CA LEU A 125 -0.44 -6.71 -12.63
C LEU A 125 0.34 -7.91 -12.08
N CYS A 126 0.37 -8.05 -10.76
CA CYS A 126 0.97 -9.20 -10.09
C CYS A 126 0.41 -9.37 -8.68
N SER A 127 0.47 -10.58 -8.15
CA SER A 127 0.09 -10.87 -6.77
C SER A 127 1.00 -11.95 -6.19
N GLU A 128 1.10 -11.96 -4.87
CA GLU A 128 1.93 -12.93 -4.15
C GLU A 128 1.31 -13.28 -2.81
N VAL A 129 1.32 -14.56 -2.48
CA VAL A 129 0.96 -15.06 -1.15
C VAL A 129 2.15 -14.83 -0.21
N VAL A 130 1.87 -14.32 0.98
CA VAL A 130 2.86 -14.08 2.03
C VAL A 130 2.67 -15.12 3.13
N ASP A 131 3.69 -15.93 3.38
CA ASP A 131 3.69 -16.80 4.55
C ASP A 131 3.73 -15.96 5.83
N VAL A 132 2.74 -16.15 6.69
CA VAL A 132 2.56 -15.41 7.96
C VAL A 132 2.52 -16.30 9.19
N THR A 133 2.88 -17.57 9.04
CA THR A 133 2.86 -18.58 10.11
C THR A 133 3.77 -18.23 11.29
N ASP A 134 4.82 -17.45 11.03
CA ASP A 134 5.78 -16.94 12.02
C ASP A 134 5.37 -15.60 12.65
N CYS A 135 4.15 -15.10 12.39
CA CYS A 135 3.70 -13.81 12.88
C CYS A 135 2.86 -13.95 14.16
N PRO A 136 3.46 -13.75 15.36
CA PRO A 136 2.77 -13.95 16.63
C PRO A 136 1.82 -12.82 17.01
N SER A 137 1.74 -11.74 16.22
CA SER A 137 0.87 -10.59 16.48
C SER A 137 0.48 -9.85 15.21
N ILE A 138 -0.62 -9.12 15.28
CA ILE A 138 -1.09 -8.25 14.18
C ILE A 138 -0.02 -7.23 13.78
N ALA A 139 0.73 -6.69 14.72
CA ALA A 139 1.80 -5.74 14.42
C ALA A 139 2.91 -6.38 13.57
N ARG A 140 3.34 -7.60 13.90
CA ARG A 140 4.33 -8.37 13.12
C ARG A 140 3.77 -8.75 11.75
N LEU A 141 2.52 -9.21 11.72
CA LEU A 141 1.79 -9.50 10.48
C LEU A 141 1.80 -8.30 9.53
N ARG A 142 1.32 -7.15 9.99
CA ARG A 142 1.28 -5.91 9.19
C ARG A 142 2.67 -5.51 8.70
N ALA A 143 3.68 -5.55 9.57
CA ALA A 143 5.05 -5.19 9.21
C ALA A 143 5.62 -6.11 8.11
N LYS A 144 5.36 -7.43 8.19
CA LYS A 144 5.81 -8.40 7.20
C LYS A 144 5.12 -8.18 5.86
N VAL A 145 3.80 -8.06 5.85
CA VAL A 145 3.00 -7.84 4.63
C VAL A 145 3.33 -6.50 3.99
N SER A 146 3.47 -5.42 4.79
CA SER A 146 3.86 -4.10 4.28
C SER A 146 5.24 -4.12 3.63
N ARG A 147 6.22 -4.80 4.23
CA ARG A 147 7.56 -4.94 3.61
C ARG A 147 7.45 -5.63 2.25
N ARG A 148 6.67 -6.71 2.17
CA ARG A 148 6.49 -7.46 0.93
C ARG A 148 5.75 -6.65 -0.13
N GLN A 149 4.74 -5.88 0.29
CA GLN A 149 4.02 -4.92 -0.55
C GLN A 149 4.98 -3.95 -1.27
N HIS A 150 5.89 -3.32 -0.52
CA HIS A 150 6.84 -2.38 -1.11
C HIS A 150 7.84 -3.07 -2.06
N GLN A 151 8.29 -4.27 -1.73
CA GLN A 151 9.21 -5.04 -2.58
C GLN A 151 8.54 -5.43 -3.90
N LEU A 152 7.31 -5.94 -3.84
CA LEU A 152 6.55 -6.32 -5.03
C LEU A 152 6.23 -5.11 -5.90
N LEU A 153 5.82 -3.98 -5.28
CA LEU A 153 5.58 -2.73 -5.99
C LEU A 153 6.84 -2.25 -6.74
N ALA A 154 7.98 -2.21 -6.06
CA ALA A 154 9.22 -1.78 -6.69
C ALA A 154 9.63 -2.67 -7.87
N SER A 155 9.45 -3.99 -7.75
CA SER A 155 9.71 -4.94 -8.83
C SER A 155 8.77 -4.74 -10.01
N CYS A 156 7.48 -4.58 -9.74
CA CYS A 156 6.46 -4.36 -10.76
C CYS A 156 6.66 -3.02 -11.50
N VAL A 157 6.95 -1.93 -10.77
CA VAL A 157 7.27 -0.62 -11.36
C VAL A 157 8.47 -0.71 -12.29
N ARG A 158 9.53 -1.40 -11.89
CA ARG A 158 10.74 -1.58 -12.74
C ARG A 158 10.39 -2.30 -14.04
N MET A 159 9.60 -3.36 -13.97
CA MET A 159 9.16 -4.09 -15.18
C MET A 159 8.34 -3.22 -16.12
N LEU A 160 7.42 -2.42 -15.59
CA LEU A 160 6.61 -1.50 -16.40
C LEU A 160 7.48 -0.45 -17.11
N ILE A 161 8.49 0.10 -16.42
CA ILE A 161 9.42 1.08 -16.99
C ILE A 161 10.30 0.43 -18.07
N ASP A 162 10.76 -0.80 -17.85
CA ASP A 162 11.60 -1.55 -18.80
C ASP A 162 10.81 -2.08 -20.02
N GLY A 163 9.51 -1.84 -20.10
CA GLY A 163 8.62 -2.35 -21.15
C GLY A 163 8.47 -3.88 -21.11
N LYS A 164 8.83 -4.51 -20.01
CA LYS A 164 8.60 -5.93 -19.76
C LYS A 164 7.20 -6.07 -19.17
N GLY A 165 6.39 -6.97 -19.72
CA GLY A 165 5.07 -7.26 -19.15
C GLY A 165 5.17 -7.69 -17.67
N PRO A 166 4.03 -7.66 -16.92
CA PRO A 166 4.02 -8.16 -15.55
C PRO A 166 4.49 -9.63 -15.52
N PRO A 167 5.10 -10.09 -14.42
CA PRO A 167 5.49 -11.48 -14.28
C PRO A 167 4.26 -12.38 -14.41
N PRO A 168 4.44 -13.58 -14.99
CA PRO A 168 3.36 -14.56 -15.10
C PRO A 168 2.81 -14.98 -13.74
#